data_0ee7a3821dfa85c9842e7773e25f8b19
#
_entry.id   0ee7a3821dfa85c9842e7773e25f8b19
#
_cell.length_a   1.000
_cell.length_b   1.000
_cell.length_c   1.000
_cell.angle_alpha   90.00
_cell.angle_beta   90.00
_cell.angle_gamma   90.00
#
_symmetry.space_group_name_H-M   'P 1'
#
loop_
_entity.id
_entity.type
_entity.pdbx_description
1 polymer ?
#
loop_
_entity_poly.entity_id
_entity_poly.type
_entity_poly.pdbx_seq_one_letter_code
_entity_poly.pdbx_strand_id
1 'polypeptide(L)'
;MNSSAATSRSSAQGYVEDPRNDNVLVYVDGQFVPRDQAVVSVFDSGFVLGDGIWEGVRLVNGRLVALDQHIDRLYEGASAIALDIGMTRDALVAAIHATLDKNGMVDGAHVRLMVTRGKKTTPNQDPRFVLGKPTIVIVAEYKKPNPEVKAAGLALFTSTFRCSGPDVFDLRLNSHSRLNLIQALIQAINAGADEALMLDPHGFVASCNSTNFFIVRDKTLWTSTGRYNFKGITRGKIIELYRSHGGVVHEIDFTLGEVYGADEAFVTGTLGGVTPVTRVDGRTIGTGAPGTITRRIGELYHEGIAR
;
A
#
# COMPACT_ATOMS: atom_id res chain seq x y z
N MET A 1 -27.50 8.03 -21.10
CA MET A 1 -26.08 8.09 -20.77
C MET A 1 -25.69 6.71 -20.26
N ASN A 2 -24.88 5.97 -21.01
CA ASN A 2 -24.61 4.56 -20.77
C ASN A 2 -23.81 4.38 -19.48
N SER A 3 -24.40 3.71 -18.49
CA SER A 3 -23.65 3.08 -17.41
C SER A 3 -22.92 1.88 -18.02
N SER A 4 -21.71 2.08 -18.51
CA SER A 4 -20.81 0.97 -18.78
C SER A 4 -20.51 0.31 -17.42
N ALA A 5 -20.92 -0.95 -17.27
CA ALA A 5 -20.52 -1.79 -16.17
C ALA A 5 -19.00 -1.60 -15.98
N ALA A 6 -18.60 -1.12 -14.80
CA ALA A 6 -17.21 -1.04 -14.42
C ALA A 6 -16.68 -2.49 -14.48
N THR A 7 -15.94 -2.81 -15.53
CA THR A 7 -15.15 -4.03 -15.60
C THR A 7 -14.35 -4.10 -14.32
N SER A 8 -14.51 -5.16 -13.52
CA SER A 8 -13.77 -5.36 -12.29
C SER A 8 -12.29 -5.28 -12.61
N ARG A 9 -11.66 -4.15 -12.23
CA ARG A 9 -10.25 -3.91 -12.53
C ARG A 9 -9.45 -4.81 -11.61
N SER A 10 -8.73 -5.74 -12.19
CA SER A 10 -7.81 -6.61 -11.46
C SER A 10 -6.71 -5.74 -10.85
N SER A 11 -6.52 -5.81 -9.55
CA SER A 11 -5.46 -5.10 -8.81
C SER A 11 -5.36 -5.69 -7.42
N ALA A 12 -4.16 -5.74 -6.83
CA ALA A 12 -3.98 -6.10 -5.41
C ALA A 12 -4.66 -5.08 -4.47
N GLN A 13 -4.99 -3.89 -4.97
CA GLN A 13 -5.78 -2.86 -4.27
C GLN A 13 -7.28 -2.93 -4.63
N GLY A 14 -7.67 -3.88 -5.49
CA GLY A 14 -9.06 -4.11 -5.87
C GLY A 14 -9.92 -4.51 -4.65
N TYR A 15 -11.10 -3.94 -4.55
CA TYR A 15 -12.03 -4.19 -3.45
C TYR A 15 -13.47 -4.28 -3.97
N VAL A 16 -14.31 -4.89 -3.14
CA VAL A 16 -15.76 -4.91 -3.39
C VAL A 16 -16.35 -3.60 -2.90
N GLU A 17 -17.12 -2.93 -3.77
CA GLU A 17 -17.83 -1.69 -3.39
C GLU A 17 -18.85 -1.98 -2.29
N ASP A 18 -18.95 -1.05 -1.34
CA ASP A 18 -19.86 -1.16 -0.20
C ASP A 18 -20.67 0.14 -0.07
N PRO A 19 -22.01 0.09 -0.23
CA PRO A 19 -22.86 1.28 -0.21
C PRO A 19 -22.88 2.01 1.14
N ARG A 20 -22.45 1.34 2.22
CA ARG A 20 -22.31 2.02 3.53
C ARG A 20 -21.29 3.16 3.49
N ASN A 21 -20.35 3.12 2.54
CA ASN A 21 -19.33 4.15 2.37
C ASN A 21 -19.89 5.50 1.90
N ASP A 22 -21.10 5.55 1.36
CA ASP A 22 -21.73 6.80 0.90
C ASP A 22 -22.02 7.77 2.06
N ASN A 23 -22.24 7.24 3.26
CA ASN A 23 -22.63 8.01 4.44
C ASN A 23 -21.56 8.06 5.54
N VAL A 24 -20.29 7.73 5.23
CA VAL A 24 -19.24 7.76 6.24
C VAL A 24 -18.84 9.18 6.62
N LEU A 25 -18.48 9.35 7.88
CA LEU A 25 -17.86 10.56 8.40
C LEU A 25 -16.35 10.47 8.25
N VAL A 26 -15.77 11.54 7.77
CA VAL A 26 -14.31 11.71 7.61
C VAL A 26 -13.81 12.64 8.71
N TYR A 27 -12.72 12.26 9.37
CA TYR A 27 -12.02 13.16 10.29
C TYR A 27 -11.11 14.10 9.50
N VAL A 28 -11.30 15.41 9.69
CA VAL A 28 -10.47 16.47 9.11
C VAL A 28 -10.11 17.45 10.22
N ASP A 29 -8.85 17.54 10.60
CA ASP A 29 -8.29 18.52 11.56
C ASP A 29 -9.09 18.65 12.88
N GLY A 30 -9.51 17.54 13.45
CA GLY A 30 -10.26 17.51 14.71
C GLY A 30 -11.79 17.48 14.57
N GLN A 31 -12.32 17.55 13.36
CA GLN A 31 -13.76 17.54 13.10
C GLN A 31 -14.20 16.31 12.30
N PHE A 32 -15.40 15.83 12.55
CA PHE A 32 -16.04 14.79 11.75
C PHE A 32 -17.03 15.42 10.79
N VAL A 33 -16.77 15.28 9.50
CA VAL A 33 -17.59 15.86 8.43
C VAL A 33 -18.11 14.76 7.51
N PRO A 34 -19.31 14.92 6.90
CA PRO A 34 -19.79 14.00 5.88
C PRO A 34 -18.80 13.86 4.72
N ARG A 35 -18.76 12.69 4.10
CA ARG A 35 -17.82 12.35 3.01
C ARG A 35 -17.79 13.39 1.89
N ASP A 36 -18.95 13.86 1.46
CA ASP A 36 -19.13 14.84 0.38
C ASP A 36 -18.69 16.27 0.77
N GLN A 37 -18.53 16.53 2.08
CA GLN A 37 -18.09 17.81 2.64
C GLN A 37 -16.63 17.75 3.13
N ALA A 38 -15.98 16.58 3.03
CA ALA A 38 -14.59 16.41 3.44
C ALA A 38 -13.64 17.02 2.40
N VAL A 39 -13.29 18.29 2.61
CA VAL A 39 -12.44 19.07 1.70
C VAL A 39 -11.17 19.54 2.39
N VAL A 40 -10.09 19.67 1.61
CA VAL A 40 -8.86 20.32 2.01
C VAL A 40 -8.64 21.58 1.17
N SER A 41 -7.87 22.52 1.70
CA SER A 41 -7.55 23.75 0.98
C SER A 41 -6.79 23.47 -0.32
N VAL A 42 -7.10 24.20 -1.40
CA VAL A 42 -6.28 24.17 -2.64
C VAL A 42 -4.86 24.71 -2.41
N PHE A 43 -4.60 25.37 -1.29
CA PHE A 43 -3.29 25.82 -0.85
C PHE A 43 -2.59 24.80 0.09
N ASP A 44 -3.18 23.62 0.31
CA ASP A 44 -2.56 22.59 1.12
C ASP A 44 -1.30 22.05 0.42
N SER A 45 -0.21 21.90 1.17
CA SER A 45 1.08 21.47 0.66
C SER A 45 1.05 20.05 0.05
N GLY A 46 0.19 19.19 0.58
CA GLY A 46 -0.07 17.87 0.02
C GLY A 46 -0.74 17.93 -1.34
N PHE A 47 -1.75 18.80 -1.50
CA PHE A 47 -2.41 19.03 -2.79
C PHE A 47 -1.47 19.72 -3.79
N VAL A 48 -0.73 20.75 -3.36
CA VAL A 48 0.15 21.54 -4.25
C VAL A 48 1.34 20.73 -4.76
N LEU A 49 2.02 19.94 -3.89
CA LEU A 49 3.32 19.32 -4.19
C LEU A 49 3.49 17.89 -3.66
N GLY A 50 2.48 17.30 -3.05
CA GLY A 50 2.61 15.99 -2.43
C GLY A 50 3.48 16.00 -1.16
N ASP A 51 3.64 17.16 -0.48
CA ASP A 51 4.42 17.31 0.73
C ASP A 51 3.63 16.80 1.95
N GLY A 52 3.80 15.54 2.25
CA GLY A 52 3.11 14.84 3.31
C GLY A 52 3.39 13.34 3.32
N ILE A 53 2.86 12.68 4.31
CA ILE A 53 3.00 11.25 4.59
C ILE A 53 1.64 10.62 4.85
N TRP A 54 1.55 9.32 4.71
CA TRP A 54 0.28 8.61 4.93
C TRP A 54 0.49 7.18 5.38
N GLU A 55 -0.53 6.59 5.98
CA GLU A 55 -0.60 5.18 6.30
C GLU A 55 -1.95 4.56 5.91
N GLY A 56 -1.95 3.25 5.70
CA GLY A 56 -3.15 2.47 5.47
C GLY A 56 -3.20 1.32 6.47
N VAL A 57 -4.27 1.21 7.26
CA VAL A 57 -4.44 0.19 8.31
C VAL A 57 -5.75 -0.55 8.12
N ARG A 58 -5.75 -1.87 8.28
CA ARG A 58 -6.99 -2.68 8.22
C ARG A 58 -7.59 -2.88 9.60
N LEU A 59 -8.92 -2.81 9.66
CA LEU A 59 -9.70 -3.28 10.80
C LEU A 59 -10.22 -4.69 10.49
N VAL A 60 -9.81 -5.67 11.30
CA VAL A 60 -10.20 -7.07 11.18
C VAL A 60 -10.62 -7.58 12.55
N ASN A 61 -11.83 -8.09 12.68
CA ASN A 61 -12.39 -8.62 13.94
C ASN A 61 -12.21 -7.67 15.13
N GLY A 62 -12.51 -6.39 14.95
CA GLY A 62 -12.41 -5.35 15.99
C GLY A 62 -10.97 -4.87 16.28
N ARG A 63 -9.96 -5.32 15.53
CA ARG A 63 -8.55 -4.98 15.79
C ARG A 63 -7.92 -4.31 14.59
N LEU A 64 -7.22 -3.20 14.82
CA LEU A 64 -6.38 -2.56 13.82
C LEU A 64 -5.08 -3.36 13.66
N VAL A 65 -4.90 -3.93 12.49
CA VAL A 65 -3.77 -4.83 12.20
C VAL A 65 -2.45 -4.07 12.19
N ALA A 66 -1.55 -4.43 13.11
CA ALA A 66 -0.21 -3.84 13.23
C ALA A 66 -0.22 -2.30 13.41
N LEU A 67 -1.21 -1.77 14.14
CA LEU A 67 -1.37 -0.31 14.31
C LEU A 67 -0.09 0.36 14.79
N ASP A 68 0.57 -0.17 15.83
CA ASP A 68 1.79 0.43 16.39
C ASP A 68 2.89 0.56 15.33
N GLN A 69 3.12 -0.48 14.52
CA GLN A 69 4.11 -0.45 13.43
C GLN A 69 3.76 0.60 12.36
N HIS A 70 2.47 0.78 12.05
CA HIS A 70 2.00 1.81 11.12
C HIS A 70 2.22 3.22 11.69
N ILE A 71 1.90 3.43 12.96
CA ILE A 71 2.10 4.72 13.64
C ILE A 71 3.60 5.03 13.78
N ASP A 72 4.43 4.05 14.15
CA ASP A 72 5.88 4.22 14.21
C ASP A 72 6.44 4.69 12.87
N ARG A 73 6.07 4.01 11.78
CA ARG A 73 6.53 4.35 10.43
C ARG A 73 6.03 5.71 9.96
N LEU A 74 4.80 6.11 10.34
CA LEU A 74 4.28 7.45 10.06
C LEU A 74 5.15 8.52 10.71
N TYR A 75 5.48 8.37 12.00
CA TYR A 75 6.32 9.34 12.74
C TYR A 75 7.77 9.33 12.27
N GLU A 76 8.32 8.17 11.89
CA GLU A 76 9.63 8.09 11.23
C GLU A 76 9.63 8.85 9.90
N GLY A 77 8.60 8.64 9.09
CA GLY A 77 8.43 9.36 7.82
C GLY A 77 8.26 10.86 8.01
N ALA A 78 7.50 11.29 9.01
CA ALA A 78 7.36 12.72 9.37
C ALA A 78 8.70 13.32 9.74
N SER A 79 9.46 12.64 10.60
CA SER A 79 10.80 13.09 11.01
C SER A 79 11.74 13.21 9.81
N ALA A 80 11.71 12.25 8.88
CA ALA A 80 12.57 12.24 7.70
C ALA A 80 12.34 13.44 6.77
N ILE A 81 11.12 13.99 6.72
CA ILE A 81 10.80 15.20 5.93
C ILE A 81 10.68 16.46 6.80
N ALA A 82 11.14 16.40 8.04
CA ALA A 82 11.03 17.50 9.01
C ALA A 82 9.59 18.06 9.12
N LEU A 83 8.60 17.17 9.23
CA LEU A 83 7.20 17.51 9.41
C LEU A 83 6.79 17.22 10.85
N ASP A 84 6.35 18.26 11.56
CA ASP A 84 5.71 18.10 12.86
C ASP A 84 4.23 17.76 12.66
N ILE A 85 3.80 16.56 13.12
CA ILE A 85 2.41 16.13 13.02
C ILE A 85 1.48 16.96 13.92
N GLY A 86 2.03 17.62 14.94
CA GLY A 86 1.26 18.44 15.87
C GLY A 86 0.34 17.66 16.82
N MET A 87 0.45 16.32 16.84
CA MET A 87 -0.25 15.40 17.74
C MET A 87 0.72 14.39 18.34
N THR A 88 0.44 13.91 19.55
CA THR A 88 1.14 12.73 20.09
C THR A 88 0.63 11.46 19.41
N ARG A 89 1.42 10.37 19.49
CA ARG A 89 1.02 9.04 18.97
C ARG A 89 -0.33 8.60 19.54
N ASP A 90 -0.50 8.71 20.85
CA ASP A 90 -1.74 8.32 21.55
C ASP A 90 -2.95 9.14 21.08
N ALA A 91 -2.77 10.45 20.91
CA ALA A 91 -3.83 11.33 20.41
C ALA A 91 -4.25 10.97 18.98
N LEU A 92 -3.28 10.63 18.12
CA LEU A 92 -3.55 10.21 16.75
C LEU A 92 -4.26 8.84 16.71
N VAL A 93 -3.83 7.89 17.52
CA VAL A 93 -4.47 6.59 17.70
C VAL A 93 -5.90 6.76 18.21
N ALA A 94 -6.11 7.64 19.19
CA ALA A 94 -7.47 7.97 19.67
C ALA A 94 -8.35 8.56 18.57
N ALA A 95 -7.80 9.42 17.70
CA ALA A 95 -8.54 9.97 16.56
C ALA A 95 -8.93 8.90 15.53
N ILE A 96 -8.07 7.89 15.29
CA ILE A 96 -8.39 6.75 14.44
C ILE A 96 -9.55 5.95 15.04
N HIS A 97 -9.50 5.59 16.33
CA HIS A 97 -10.58 4.87 17.00
C HIS A 97 -11.88 5.69 16.99
N ALA A 98 -11.82 6.97 17.32
CA ALA A 98 -13.00 7.85 17.25
C ALA A 98 -13.61 7.91 15.85
N THR A 99 -12.78 7.84 14.79
CA THR A 99 -13.29 7.80 13.40
C THR A 99 -14.04 6.50 13.12
N LEU A 100 -13.53 5.36 13.59
CA LEU A 100 -14.20 4.06 13.47
C LEU A 100 -15.51 4.03 14.28
N ASP A 101 -15.47 4.51 15.50
CA ASP A 101 -16.65 4.54 16.41
C ASP A 101 -17.76 5.42 15.86
N LYS A 102 -17.42 6.60 15.34
CA LYS A 102 -18.40 7.52 14.70
C LYS A 102 -19.09 6.92 13.49
N ASN A 103 -18.43 5.99 12.80
CA ASN A 103 -18.95 5.27 11.65
C ASN A 103 -19.53 3.88 12.02
N GLY A 104 -19.52 3.48 13.29
CA GLY A 104 -19.98 2.17 13.73
C GLY A 104 -19.20 1.00 13.12
N MET A 105 -17.91 1.23 12.80
CA MET A 105 -17.07 0.24 12.13
C MET A 105 -16.39 -0.66 13.15
N VAL A 106 -16.75 -1.94 13.14
CA VAL A 106 -16.17 -2.96 14.03
C VAL A 106 -15.36 -4.03 13.29
N ASP A 107 -15.54 -4.15 11.96
CA ASP A 107 -14.82 -5.12 11.12
C ASP A 107 -14.88 -4.74 9.64
N GLY A 108 -13.94 -5.28 8.86
CA GLY A 108 -13.96 -5.18 7.40
C GLY A 108 -13.71 -3.76 6.86
N ALA A 109 -13.10 -2.89 7.66
CA ALA A 109 -12.75 -1.54 7.25
C ALA A 109 -11.26 -1.37 6.95
N HIS A 110 -10.96 -0.35 6.16
CA HIS A 110 -9.62 0.13 5.87
C HIS A 110 -9.54 1.62 6.23
N VAL A 111 -8.59 1.96 7.07
CA VAL A 111 -8.32 3.34 7.47
C VAL A 111 -7.19 3.90 6.62
N ARG A 112 -7.42 5.03 5.99
CA ARG A 112 -6.41 5.86 5.32
C ARG A 112 -6.13 7.07 6.20
N LEU A 113 -4.94 7.13 6.77
CA LEU A 113 -4.44 8.26 7.56
C LEU A 113 -3.50 9.08 6.68
N MET A 114 -3.76 10.35 6.54
CA MET A 114 -2.99 11.29 5.72
C MET A 114 -2.59 12.49 6.55
N VAL A 115 -1.32 12.87 6.47
CA VAL A 115 -0.79 14.07 7.15
C VAL A 115 0.02 14.86 6.13
N THR A 116 -0.37 16.10 5.89
CA THR A 116 0.39 17.03 5.05
C THR A 116 1.06 18.09 5.92
N ARG A 117 2.02 18.82 5.36
CA ARG A 117 2.64 19.95 6.08
C ARG A 117 1.66 21.09 6.35
N GLY A 118 0.47 21.07 5.73
CA GLY A 118 -0.59 22.04 5.95
C GLY A 118 -0.68 23.14 4.89
N LYS A 119 -1.53 24.10 5.16
CA LYS A 119 -1.87 25.19 4.25
C LYS A 119 -0.71 26.17 4.07
N LYS A 120 -0.45 26.58 2.83
CA LYS A 120 0.56 27.61 2.47
C LYS A 120 -0.10 28.98 2.23
N THR A 121 0.68 30.04 2.37
CA THR A 121 0.28 31.41 1.98
C THR A 121 0.15 31.53 0.46
N THR A 122 0.97 30.79 -0.30
CA THR A 122 0.98 30.79 -1.75
C THR A 122 1.54 29.45 -2.25
N PRO A 123 1.11 28.93 -3.43
CA PRO A 123 1.66 27.71 -4.02
C PRO A 123 3.13 27.92 -4.42
N ASN A 124 4.04 27.31 -3.67
CA ASN A 124 5.48 27.26 -3.97
C ASN A 124 6.13 26.05 -3.26
N GLN A 125 7.41 25.78 -3.53
CA GLN A 125 8.15 24.66 -2.94
C GLN A 125 8.68 24.95 -1.53
N ASP A 126 8.83 26.20 -1.14
CA ASP A 126 9.47 26.59 0.12
C ASP A 126 8.58 26.24 1.33
N PRO A 127 9.01 25.35 2.25
CA PRO A 127 8.22 24.96 3.41
C PRO A 127 8.04 26.10 4.43
N ARG A 128 8.83 27.17 4.36
CA ARG A 128 8.70 28.35 5.25
C ARG A 128 7.42 29.14 5.02
N PHE A 129 6.72 28.90 3.89
CA PHE A 129 5.44 29.54 3.58
C PHE A 129 4.22 28.79 4.13
N VAL A 130 4.44 27.78 4.95
CA VAL A 130 3.33 27.07 5.63
C VAL A 130 2.74 27.94 6.74
N LEU A 131 1.41 27.96 6.82
CA LEU A 131 0.64 28.68 7.82
C LEU A 131 0.16 27.71 8.91
N GLY A 132 0.73 27.82 10.11
CA GLY A 132 0.19 27.19 11.30
C GLY A 132 0.36 25.67 11.38
N LYS A 133 -0.73 24.91 11.29
CA LYS A 133 -0.79 23.49 11.65
C LYS A 133 -0.72 22.58 10.42
N PRO A 134 -0.21 21.33 10.57
CA PRO A 134 -0.37 20.29 9.56
C PRO A 134 -1.86 20.00 9.34
N THR A 135 -2.20 19.50 8.16
CA THR A 135 -3.54 18.99 7.87
C THR A 135 -3.57 17.48 8.12
N ILE A 136 -4.49 17.01 8.93
CA ILE A 136 -4.66 15.60 9.28
C ILE A 136 -6.04 15.14 8.79
N VAL A 137 -6.04 14.12 7.93
CA VAL A 137 -7.27 13.52 7.41
C VAL A 137 -7.26 12.02 7.70
N ILE A 138 -8.37 11.51 8.27
CA ILE A 138 -8.57 10.08 8.48
C ILE A 138 -9.86 9.66 7.77
N VAL A 139 -9.71 8.82 6.75
CA VAL A 139 -10.81 8.21 6.01
C VAL A 139 -10.91 6.75 6.41
N ALA A 140 -12.04 6.35 6.99
CA ALA A 140 -12.36 4.94 7.24
C ALA A 140 -13.44 4.50 6.25
N GLU A 141 -13.20 3.39 5.55
CA GLU A 141 -14.13 2.82 4.56
C GLU A 141 -14.29 1.32 4.79
N TYR A 142 -15.49 0.80 4.63
CA TYR A 142 -15.70 -0.64 4.46
C TYR A 142 -15.04 -1.08 3.16
N LYS A 143 -14.00 -1.91 3.29
CA LYS A 143 -13.16 -2.26 2.14
C LYS A 143 -12.62 -3.67 2.26
N LYS A 144 -13.26 -4.59 1.53
CA LYS A 144 -12.85 -6.01 1.48
C LYS A 144 -12.09 -6.28 0.19
N PRO A 145 -10.96 -7.00 0.23
CA PRO A 145 -10.25 -7.42 -0.98
C PRO A 145 -11.17 -8.19 -1.92
N ASN A 146 -11.04 -7.99 -3.23
CA ASN A 146 -11.81 -8.75 -4.20
C ASN A 146 -11.31 -10.22 -4.24
N PRO A 147 -12.18 -11.21 -3.92
CA PRO A 147 -11.80 -12.63 -3.91
C PRO A 147 -11.48 -13.18 -5.31
N GLU A 148 -12.09 -12.62 -6.36
CA GLU A 148 -11.84 -13.02 -7.75
C GLU A 148 -10.39 -12.76 -8.16
N VAL A 149 -9.82 -11.62 -7.72
CA VAL A 149 -8.41 -11.29 -7.96
C VAL A 149 -7.48 -12.31 -7.31
N LYS A 150 -7.81 -12.77 -6.10
CA LYS A 150 -7.03 -13.81 -5.42
C LYS A 150 -7.15 -15.18 -6.09
N ALA A 151 -8.31 -15.48 -6.63
CA ALA A 151 -8.55 -16.75 -7.33
C ALA A 151 -7.86 -16.80 -8.69
N ALA A 152 -7.90 -15.71 -9.45
CA ALA A 152 -7.30 -15.62 -10.79
C ALA A 152 -5.77 -15.37 -10.74
N GLY A 153 -5.29 -14.60 -9.74
CA GLY A 153 -3.94 -14.06 -9.70
C GLY A 153 -3.77 -12.86 -10.63
N LEU A 154 -2.70 -12.11 -10.44
CA LEU A 154 -2.37 -10.90 -11.17
C LEU A 154 -1.45 -11.18 -12.36
N ALA A 155 -1.58 -10.34 -13.40
CA ALA A 155 -0.62 -10.16 -14.46
C ALA A 155 0.22 -8.90 -14.18
N LEU A 156 1.54 -9.02 -14.19
CA LEU A 156 2.46 -7.89 -14.03
C LEU A 156 3.14 -7.53 -15.34
N PHE A 157 3.50 -6.27 -15.47
CA PHE A 157 4.33 -5.74 -16.56
C PHE A 157 5.54 -5.02 -15.99
N THR A 158 6.73 -5.33 -16.50
CA THR A 158 7.97 -4.67 -16.07
C THR A 158 8.04 -3.26 -16.63
N SER A 159 7.91 -2.28 -15.74
CA SER A 159 7.98 -0.86 -16.10
C SER A 159 9.39 -0.40 -16.44
N THR A 160 9.49 0.59 -17.33
CA THR A 160 10.74 1.31 -17.59
C THR A 160 11.10 2.29 -16.45
N PHE A 161 10.11 2.72 -15.65
CA PHE A 161 10.35 3.51 -14.44
C PHE A 161 11.02 2.67 -13.38
N ARG A 162 12.16 3.16 -12.88
CA ARG A 162 12.95 2.47 -11.85
C ARG A 162 12.56 2.93 -10.45
N CYS A 163 12.70 2.04 -9.48
CA CYS A 163 12.72 2.41 -8.08
C CYS A 163 13.97 3.25 -7.81
N SER A 164 13.80 4.45 -7.27
CA SER A 164 14.93 5.37 -6.98
C SER A 164 15.70 4.95 -5.73
N GLY A 165 16.98 5.30 -5.70
CA GLY A 165 17.79 5.26 -4.50
C GLY A 165 17.46 6.41 -3.54
N PRO A 166 17.90 6.32 -2.29
CA PRO A 166 17.66 7.35 -1.27
C PRO A 166 18.37 8.68 -1.58
N ASP A 167 19.32 8.68 -2.48
CA ASP A 167 20.02 9.87 -3.03
C ASP A 167 19.13 10.71 -3.96
N VAL A 168 18.11 10.09 -4.55
CA VAL A 168 17.12 10.76 -5.41
C VAL A 168 15.82 11.00 -4.66
N PHE A 169 15.21 9.93 -4.20
CA PHE A 169 13.99 9.94 -3.39
C PHE A 169 13.86 8.60 -2.65
N ASP A 170 13.90 8.65 -1.32
CA ASP A 170 13.83 7.43 -0.50
C ASP A 170 12.43 6.80 -0.56
N LEU A 171 12.29 5.70 -1.31
CA LEU A 171 11.02 4.97 -1.44
C LEU A 171 10.56 4.28 -0.15
N ARG A 172 11.40 4.23 0.89
CA ARG A 172 10.97 3.76 2.22
C ARG A 172 9.99 4.72 2.89
N LEU A 173 9.99 6.00 2.46
CA LEU A 173 9.02 6.99 2.92
C LEU A 173 7.64 6.72 2.31
N ASN A 174 6.62 6.65 3.16
CA ASN A 174 5.24 6.56 2.73
C ASN A 174 4.68 7.96 2.41
N SER A 175 5.31 8.64 1.46
CA SER A 175 5.02 10.02 1.06
C SER A 175 3.77 10.11 0.17
N HIS A 176 3.13 11.27 0.14
CA HIS A 176 2.09 11.62 -0.86
C HIS A 176 2.65 11.74 -2.29
N SER A 177 3.95 11.98 -2.46
CA SER A 177 4.61 12.06 -3.77
C SER A 177 4.76 10.66 -4.38
N ARG A 178 3.79 10.26 -5.21
CA ARG A 178 3.68 8.89 -5.80
C ARG A 178 3.63 8.89 -7.32
N LEU A 179 3.97 10.01 -7.98
CA LEU A 179 3.80 10.14 -9.42
C LEU A 179 4.63 9.10 -10.21
N ASN A 180 5.84 8.79 -9.76
CA ASN A 180 6.69 7.75 -10.36
C ASN A 180 6.02 6.36 -10.34
N LEU A 181 5.33 6.01 -9.26
CA LEU A 181 4.60 4.74 -9.11
C LEU A 181 3.34 4.72 -9.97
N ILE A 182 2.64 5.87 -10.06
CA ILE A 182 1.47 6.04 -10.93
C ILE A 182 1.87 5.91 -12.40
N GLN A 183 2.98 6.51 -12.82
CA GLN A 183 3.51 6.40 -14.18
C GLN A 183 3.89 4.95 -14.53
N ALA A 184 4.50 4.23 -13.58
CA ALA A 184 4.78 2.81 -13.76
C ALA A 184 3.48 2.00 -13.96
N LEU A 185 2.46 2.26 -13.14
CA LEU A 185 1.16 1.60 -13.27
C LEU A 185 0.47 1.93 -14.60
N ILE A 186 0.55 3.16 -15.09
CA ILE A 186 0.00 3.54 -16.40
C ILE A 186 0.64 2.71 -17.53
N GLN A 187 1.96 2.46 -17.47
CA GLN A 187 2.61 1.56 -18.45
C GLN A 187 2.05 0.14 -18.38
N ALA A 188 1.88 -0.40 -17.17
CA ALA A 188 1.32 -1.73 -16.99
C ALA A 188 -0.12 -1.83 -17.52
N ILE A 189 -0.97 -0.85 -17.21
CA ILE A 189 -2.36 -0.78 -17.71
C ILE A 189 -2.37 -0.73 -19.25
N ASN A 190 -1.53 0.10 -19.87
CA ASN A 190 -1.44 0.21 -21.32
C ASN A 190 -0.93 -1.09 -21.98
N ALA A 191 -0.15 -1.89 -21.26
CA ALA A 191 0.29 -3.21 -21.69
C ALA A 191 -0.74 -4.33 -21.38
N GLY A 192 -1.90 -4.01 -20.82
CA GLY A 192 -2.94 -4.98 -20.46
C GLY A 192 -2.63 -5.77 -19.19
N ALA A 193 -1.78 -5.26 -18.32
CA ALA A 193 -1.44 -5.85 -17.03
C ALA A 193 -2.12 -5.13 -15.86
N ASP A 194 -2.14 -5.77 -14.70
CA ASP A 194 -2.84 -5.31 -13.50
C ASP A 194 -1.99 -4.39 -12.63
N GLU A 195 -0.67 -4.66 -12.54
CA GLU A 195 0.30 -3.86 -11.77
C GLU A 195 1.66 -3.82 -12.47
N ALA A 196 2.46 -2.81 -12.12
CA ALA A 196 3.81 -2.68 -12.63
C ALA A 196 4.82 -3.36 -11.69
N LEU A 197 5.64 -4.26 -12.26
CA LEU A 197 6.87 -4.70 -11.63
C LEU A 197 7.96 -3.66 -11.92
N MET A 198 8.68 -3.24 -10.90
CA MET A 198 9.70 -2.20 -10.99
C MET A 198 11.06 -2.76 -10.59
N LEU A 199 12.06 -2.41 -11.36
CA LEU A 199 13.46 -2.75 -11.07
C LEU A 199 14.15 -1.59 -10.35
N ASP A 200 15.23 -1.88 -9.66
CA ASP A 200 16.12 -0.91 -9.09
C ASP A 200 17.04 -0.24 -10.17
N PRO A 201 17.88 0.74 -9.82
CA PRO A 201 18.79 1.37 -10.79
C PRO A 201 19.82 0.41 -11.40
N HIS A 202 20.06 -0.74 -10.78
CA HIS A 202 21.03 -1.74 -11.23
C HIS A 202 20.41 -2.87 -12.07
N GLY A 203 19.07 -2.85 -12.24
CA GLY A 203 18.34 -3.84 -13.04
C GLY A 203 17.82 -5.05 -12.26
N PHE A 204 17.96 -5.07 -10.93
CA PHE A 204 17.38 -6.10 -10.09
C PHE A 204 15.93 -5.80 -9.71
N VAL A 205 15.16 -6.84 -9.44
CA VAL A 205 13.76 -6.70 -9.02
C VAL A 205 13.67 -6.00 -7.66
N ALA A 206 12.93 -4.92 -7.59
CA ALA A 206 12.78 -4.14 -6.37
C ALA A 206 11.42 -4.29 -5.71
N SER A 207 10.35 -3.98 -6.43
CA SER A 207 8.98 -3.93 -5.88
C SER A 207 7.95 -3.90 -7.00
N CYS A 208 6.67 -3.76 -6.65
CA CYS A 208 5.65 -3.28 -7.57
C CYS A 208 5.27 -1.83 -7.24
N ASN A 209 4.45 -1.22 -8.09
CA ASN A 209 4.02 0.18 -7.92
C ASN A 209 3.25 0.44 -6.60
N SER A 210 2.61 -0.57 -6.01
CA SER A 210 1.84 -0.41 -4.77
C SER A 210 2.02 -1.55 -3.76
N THR A 211 2.78 -2.59 -4.12
CA THR A 211 2.95 -3.82 -3.34
C THR A 211 4.41 -4.27 -3.33
N ASN A 212 4.78 -5.15 -2.38
CA ASN A 212 6.08 -5.82 -2.40
C ASN A 212 5.96 -7.16 -3.14
N PHE A 213 7.01 -7.53 -3.86
CA PHE A 213 7.04 -8.69 -4.74
C PHE A 213 7.88 -9.84 -4.15
N PHE A 214 7.38 -11.05 -4.33
CA PHE A 214 8.02 -12.30 -3.94
C PHE A 214 7.94 -13.32 -5.06
N ILE A 215 8.95 -14.16 -5.14
CA ILE A 215 8.92 -15.41 -5.93
C ILE A 215 9.16 -16.60 -5.01
N VAL A 216 8.71 -17.78 -5.43
CA VAL A 216 9.02 -19.08 -4.83
C VAL A 216 9.92 -19.83 -5.79
N ARG A 217 11.05 -20.35 -5.29
CA ARG A 217 11.95 -21.26 -6.01
C ARG A 217 12.39 -22.37 -5.06
N ASP A 218 12.25 -23.61 -5.48
CA ASP A 218 12.65 -24.77 -4.67
C ASP A 218 12.13 -24.69 -3.24
N LYS A 219 10.86 -24.32 -3.07
CA LYS A 219 10.18 -24.13 -1.78
C LYS A 219 10.79 -23.02 -0.89
N THR A 220 11.67 -22.17 -1.41
CA THR A 220 12.19 -21.01 -0.69
C THR A 220 11.54 -19.74 -1.20
N LEU A 221 11.34 -18.73 -0.33
CA LEU A 221 10.86 -17.41 -0.72
C LEU A 221 12.04 -16.50 -1.06
N TRP A 222 11.93 -15.80 -2.18
CA TRP A 222 12.88 -14.76 -2.53
C TRP A 222 12.13 -13.42 -2.62
N THR A 223 12.74 -12.37 -2.06
CA THR A 223 12.26 -11.00 -2.18
C THR A 223 13.46 -10.07 -2.19
N SER A 224 13.28 -8.86 -2.71
CA SER A 224 14.38 -7.88 -2.79
C SER A 224 14.91 -7.47 -1.40
N THR A 225 16.16 -6.98 -1.36
CA THR A 225 16.86 -6.60 -0.11
C THR A 225 16.17 -5.47 0.68
N GLY A 226 15.25 -4.73 0.07
CA GLY A 226 14.60 -3.59 0.70
C GLY A 226 15.36 -2.26 0.60
N ARG A 227 16.44 -2.20 -0.18
CA ARG A 227 17.23 -0.98 -0.38
C ARG A 227 16.50 0.05 -1.24
N TYR A 228 15.80 -0.42 -2.27
CA TYR A 228 15.14 0.39 -3.30
C TYR A 228 13.64 0.23 -3.32
N ASN A 229 13.04 -0.16 -2.20
CA ASN A 229 11.61 -0.37 -2.12
C ASN A 229 11.02 0.10 -0.80
N PHE A 230 9.71 0.19 -0.78
CA PHE A 230 8.96 0.41 0.44
C PHE A 230 9.01 -0.85 1.32
N LYS A 231 9.47 -0.70 2.57
CA LYS A 231 9.49 -1.79 3.56
C LYS A 231 8.09 -2.04 4.10
N GLY A 232 7.30 -2.81 3.37
CA GLY A 232 5.93 -3.12 3.74
C GLY A 232 5.84 -3.90 5.05
N ILE A 233 4.93 -3.50 5.94
CA ILE A 233 4.65 -4.22 7.19
C ILE A 233 4.14 -5.62 6.87
N THR A 234 3.26 -5.76 5.88
CA THR A 234 2.80 -7.08 5.40
C THR A 234 3.97 -7.92 4.90
N ARG A 235 4.92 -7.32 4.13
CA ARG A 235 6.14 -8.01 3.69
C ARG A 235 6.92 -8.58 4.89
N GLY A 236 7.17 -7.76 5.91
CA GLY A 236 7.87 -8.19 7.13
C GLY A 236 7.16 -9.34 7.83
N LYS A 237 5.84 -9.24 8.00
CA LYS A 237 5.03 -10.30 8.62
C LYS A 237 5.05 -11.61 7.83
N ILE A 238 5.05 -11.56 6.49
CA ILE A 238 5.15 -12.76 5.64
C ILE A 238 6.52 -13.43 5.81
N ILE A 239 7.60 -12.65 5.86
CA ILE A 239 8.94 -13.17 6.09
C ILE A 239 9.04 -13.87 7.44
N GLU A 240 8.58 -13.22 8.51
CA GLU A 240 8.55 -13.80 9.87
C GLU A 240 7.69 -15.06 9.93
N LEU A 241 6.50 -15.00 9.35
CA LEU A 241 5.54 -16.10 9.33
C LEU A 241 6.13 -17.33 8.62
N TYR A 242 6.73 -17.17 7.45
CA TYR A 242 7.29 -18.28 6.71
C TYR A 242 8.48 -18.89 7.44
N ARG A 243 9.37 -18.06 8.01
CA ARG A 243 10.50 -18.51 8.85
C ARG A 243 10.04 -19.27 10.10
N SER A 244 9.00 -18.79 10.79
CA SER A 244 8.48 -19.44 12.01
C SER A 244 7.87 -20.82 11.75
N HIS A 245 7.49 -21.09 10.47
CA HIS A 245 7.00 -22.40 10.04
C HIS A 245 8.10 -23.27 9.36
N GLY A 246 9.37 -22.95 9.61
CA GLY A 246 10.52 -23.72 9.08
C GLY A 246 10.88 -23.41 7.63
N GLY A 247 10.27 -22.40 7.02
CA GLY A 247 10.57 -21.98 5.65
C GLY A 247 11.83 -21.11 5.57
N VAL A 248 12.50 -21.15 4.42
CA VAL A 248 13.67 -20.33 4.12
C VAL A 248 13.26 -19.11 3.32
N VAL A 249 13.73 -17.93 3.72
CA VAL A 249 13.50 -16.66 3.02
C VAL A 249 14.82 -15.99 2.71
N HIS A 250 15.04 -15.70 1.44
CA HIS A 250 16.18 -14.95 0.94
C HIS A 250 15.77 -13.51 0.61
N GLU A 251 16.38 -12.55 1.29
CA GLU A 251 16.27 -11.13 0.99
C GLU A 251 17.49 -10.74 0.16
N ILE A 252 17.40 -10.88 -1.18
CA ILE A 252 18.54 -10.82 -2.10
C ILE A 252 18.19 -10.02 -3.36
N ASP A 253 19.21 -9.65 -4.11
CA ASP A 253 19.07 -9.12 -5.46
C ASP A 253 18.86 -10.29 -6.43
N PHE A 254 17.84 -10.20 -7.28
CA PHE A 254 17.53 -11.20 -8.31
C PHE A 254 16.97 -10.52 -9.57
N THR A 255 17.06 -11.19 -10.68
CA THR A 255 16.79 -10.67 -12.01
C THR A 255 15.41 -11.11 -12.55
N LEU A 256 14.97 -10.51 -13.66
CA LEU A 256 13.78 -10.97 -14.37
C LEU A 256 13.91 -12.42 -14.88
N GLY A 257 15.13 -12.87 -15.22
CA GLY A 257 15.36 -14.25 -15.60
C GLY A 257 14.94 -15.24 -14.51
N GLU A 258 15.24 -14.90 -13.25
CA GLU A 258 14.83 -15.71 -12.10
C GLU A 258 13.33 -15.62 -11.81
N VAL A 259 12.71 -14.46 -12.08
CA VAL A 259 11.26 -14.31 -11.99
C VAL A 259 10.55 -15.20 -13.01
N TYR A 260 11.00 -15.20 -14.26
CA TYR A 260 10.37 -16.01 -15.32
C TYR A 260 10.52 -17.53 -15.10
N GLY A 261 11.56 -17.94 -14.39
CA GLY A 261 11.80 -19.32 -14.01
C GLY A 261 11.31 -19.71 -12.61
N ALA A 262 10.49 -18.86 -11.98
CA ALA A 262 9.98 -19.13 -10.64
C ALA A 262 8.84 -20.17 -10.65
N ASP A 263 8.75 -20.97 -9.58
CA ASP A 263 7.67 -21.93 -9.38
C ASP A 263 6.34 -21.24 -9.09
N GLU A 264 6.39 -20.15 -8.28
CA GLU A 264 5.24 -19.31 -7.92
C GLU A 264 5.69 -17.86 -7.76
N ALA A 265 4.76 -16.93 -7.88
CA ALA A 265 4.99 -15.53 -7.53
C ALA A 265 3.76 -14.93 -6.83
N PHE A 266 3.99 -13.92 -5.99
CA PHE A 266 2.93 -13.20 -5.32
C PHE A 266 3.37 -11.79 -4.91
N VAL A 267 2.39 -10.94 -4.65
CA VAL A 267 2.61 -9.61 -4.07
C VAL A 267 1.98 -9.51 -2.69
N THR A 268 2.48 -8.56 -1.90
CA THR A 268 1.98 -8.31 -0.54
C THR A 268 1.66 -6.84 -0.31
N GLY A 269 0.55 -6.56 0.38
CA GLY A 269 0.12 -5.22 0.74
C GLY A 269 -0.93 -5.23 1.83
N THR A 270 -1.18 -4.08 2.46
CA THR A 270 -2.08 -3.99 3.62
C THR A 270 -3.50 -4.43 3.28
N LEU A 271 -4.07 -3.99 2.16
CA LEU A 271 -5.45 -4.36 1.79
C LEU A 271 -5.53 -5.80 1.30
N GLY A 272 -4.76 -6.17 0.28
CA GLY A 272 -4.80 -7.48 -0.37
C GLY A 272 -4.23 -8.61 0.48
N GLY A 273 -3.38 -8.32 1.47
CA GLY A 273 -2.58 -9.33 2.16
C GLY A 273 -1.61 -9.98 1.17
N VAL A 274 -1.74 -11.29 0.95
CA VAL A 274 -1.03 -12.05 -0.08
C VAL A 274 -1.94 -12.16 -1.31
N THR A 275 -1.45 -11.74 -2.47
CA THR A 275 -2.17 -11.85 -3.75
C THR A 275 -1.26 -12.55 -4.78
N PRO A 276 -1.69 -13.68 -5.34
CA PRO A 276 -0.90 -14.43 -6.31
C PRO A 276 -0.59 -13.63 -7.58
N VAL A 277 0.56 -13.92 -8.20
CA VAL A 277 0.93 -13.44 -9.54
C VAL A 277 1.10 -14.66 -10.44
N THR A 278 0.37 -14.66 -11.55
CA THR A 278 0.32 -15.82 -12.48
C THR A 278 0.98 -15.52 -13.82
N ARG A 279 1.24 -14.24 -14.13
CA ARG A 279 1.90 -13.80 -15.37
C ARG A 279 2.82 -12.60 -15.10
N VAL A 280 3.96 -12.57 -15.79
CA VAL A 280 4.88 -11.41 -15.81
C VAL A 280 5.36 -11.21 -17.24
N ASP A 281 5.19 -10.00 -17.81
CA ASP A 281 5.59 -9.63 -19.17
C ASP A 281 5.09 -10.63 -20.25
N GLY A 282 3.82 -11.05 -20.10
CA GLY A 282 3.18 -12.01 -20.99
C GLY A 282 3.57 -13.48 -20.76
N ARG A 283 4.57 -13.75 -19.89
CA ARG A 283 5.02 -15.10 -19.57
C ARG A 283 4.25 -15.67 -18.39
N THR A 284 3.87 -16.92 -18.50
CA THR A 284 3.24 -17.69 -17.42
C THR A 284 4.27 -18.00 -16.33
N ILE A 285 3.92 -17.76 -15.07
CA ILE A 285 4.73 -18.15 -13.91
C ILE A 285 4.22 -19.51 -13.39
N GLY A 286 5.14 -20.44 -13.21
CA GLY A 286 4.84 -21.80 -12.77
C GLY A 286 3.76 -22.46 -13.67
N THR A 287 2.64 -22.85 -13.08
CA THR A 287 1.51 -23.48 -13.79
C THR A 287 0.51 -22.48 -14.38
N GLY A 288 0.68 -21.17 -14.13
CA GLY A 288 -0.29 -20.14 -14.52
C GLY A 288 -1.50 -20.04 -13.58
N ALA A 289 -1.44 -20.71 -12.45
CA ALA A 289 -2.44 -20.66 -11.39
C ALA A 289 -1.78 -20.33 -10.04
N PRO A 290 -2.54 -19.82 -9.05
CA PRO A 290 -2.02 -19.60 -7.71
C PRO A 290 -1.38 -20.86 -7.14
N GLY A 291 -0.10 -20.77 -6.73
CA GLY A 291 0.67 -21.90 -6.24
C GLY A 291 0.28 -22.33 -4.82
N THR A 292 0.71 -23.54 -4.42
CA THR A 292 0.36 -24.13 -3.12
C THR A 292 1.01 -23.39 -1.95
N ILE A 293 2.26 -22.94 -2.12
CA ILE A 293 2.99 -22.20 -1.08
C ILE A 293 2.37 -20.81 -0.91
N THR A 294 2.06 -20.12 -2.01
CA THR A 294 1.38 -18.83 -1.99
C THR A 294 0.04 -18.91 -1.28
N ARG A 295 -0.78 -19.93 -1.58
CA ARG A 295 -2.06 -20.16 -0.88
C ARG A 295 -1.86 -20.39 0.60
N ARG A 296 -0.95 -21.30 0.97
CA ARG A 296 -0.68 -21.62 2.38
C ARG A 296 -0.21 -20.40 3.19
N ILE A 297 0.66 -19.58 2.62
CA ILE A 297 1.12 -18.33 3.24
C ILE A 297 -0.06 -17.36 3.40
N GLY A 298 -0.92 -17.26 2.39
CA GLY A 298 -2.12 -16.43 2.44
C GLY A 298 -3.09 -16.83 3.56
N GLU A 299 -3.31 -18.12 3.74
CA GLU A 299 -4.13 -18.69 4.82
C GLU A 299 -3.51 -18.38 6.19
N LEU A 300 -2.25 -18.70 6.39
CA LEU A 300 -1.53 -18.43 7.65
C LEU A 300 -1.53 -16.94 8.01
N TYR A 301 -1.34 -16.07 7.01
CA TYR A 301 -1.39 -14.64 7.23
C TYR A 301 -2.81 -14.21 7.65
N HIS A 302 -3.84 -14.72 6.98
CA HIS A 302 -5.23 -14.42 7.32
C HIS A 302 -5.59 -14.87 8.74
N GLU A 303 -5.22 -16.10 9.11
CA GLU A 303 -5.38 -16.61 10.48
C GLU A 303 -4.66 -15.74 11.52
N GLY A 304 -3.44 -15.28 11.19
CA GLY A 304 -2.63 -14.44 12.08
C GLY A 304 -3.22 -13.06 12.34
N ILE A 305 -3.85 -12.45 11.34
CA ILE A 305 -4.50 -11.13 11.51
C ILE A 305 -5.91 -11.21 12.08
N ALA A 306 -6.55 -12.39 12.05
CA ALA A 306 -7.89 -12.62 12.59
C ALA A 306 -7.90 -12.90 14.10
N ARG A 307 -6.75 -13.26 14.67
CA ARG A 307 -6.53 -13.49 16.13
C ARG A 307 -6.28 -12.17 16.85
#